data_906d98d0a436ccd916eea015a566098a
#
_entry.id   906d98d0a436ccd916eea015a566098a
#
_cell.length_a   1.000
_cell.length_b   1.000
_cell.length_c   1.000
_cell.angle_alpha   90.00
_cell.angle_beta   90.00
_cell.angle_gamma   90.00
#
_symmetry.space_group_name_H-M   'P 1'
#
loop_
_entity.id
_entity.type
_entity.pdbx_description
1 polymer ?
#
loop_
_entity_poly.entity_id
_entity_poly.type
_entity_poly.pdbx_seq_one_letter_code
_entity_poly.pdbx_strand_id
1 'polypeptide(L)'
;MRFADITGQDDLKRHLAQTVDAGRVSHAQLFTGASGFGTLALAVAYVQYLCCRYRRNGDSCGECPDCRQIEALAHPDLHLVFPVNKQGKKSGEVIRSDEFLPQFRTLFAERRGYFSPQEWYDRLDLGKTLKGMIAAREADEIIRKLSFKSFEADYKTMLVWLPETMNEEAANKILKILEEPWERTLFILVSEHPDRLLPTIVSRTQEVCVPRIAPEVLEREAFARGVADPLQARNMARLADGDLLELGHLVAGESDAQRKEHFDLFCSLMRLSYNDKHLELVTWAEDAAQLSREQQRGFLRDAARLLRESYMLHAGIREISYLWGEELAFCTKFAPFVGSQNIEPLIAEIESASAQIAQNGNPTIVFTHFALSVSKMIKHL
;
A
#
# COMPACT_ATOMS: atom_id res chain seq x y z
N MET A 1 9.00 -11.94 -14.70
CA MET A 1 9.03 -11.59 -13.25
C MET A 1 9.48 -12.81 -12.46
N ARG A 2 10.73 -12.87 -12.01
CA ARG A 2 11.30 -13.98 -11.22
C ARG A 2 11.32 -13.58 -9.74
N PHE A 3 11.50 -14.55 -8.85
CA PHE A 3 11.73 -14.23 -7.44
C PHE A 3 12.97 -13.34 -7.23
N ALA A 4 14.02 -13.54 -8.04
CA ALA A 4 15.20 -12.67 -8.02
C ALA A 4 14.91 -11.19 -8.36
N ASP A 5 13.84 -10.92 -9.08
CA ASP A 5 13.43 -9.57 -9.47
C ASP A 5 12.65 -8.82 -8.36
N ILE A 6 12.26 -9.52 -7.29
CA ILE A 6 11.51 -8.94 -6.16
C ILE A 6 12.50 -8.44 -5.11
N THR A 7 12.33 -7.21 -4.68
CA THR A 7 13.18 -6.59 -3.66
C THR A 7 12.88 -7.20 -2.27
N GLY A 8 13.90 -7.74 -1.62
CA GLY A 8 13.76 -8.39 -0.31
C GLY A 8 12.94 -9.69 -0.33
N GLN A 9 12.28 -10.01 0.79
CA GLN A 9 11.34 -11.13 0.95
C GLN A 9 11.98 -12.53 0.77
N ASP A 10 13.28 -12.69 1.03
CA ASP A 10 14.04 -13.90 0.65
C ASP A 10 13.56 -15.18 1.36
N ASP A 11 13.13 -15.07 2.62
CA ASP A 11 12.58 -16.21 3.36
C ASP A 11 11.21 -16.63 2.81
N LEU A 12 10.36 -15.68 2.49
CA LEU A 12 9.05 -15.94 1.93
C LEU A 12 9.16 -16.54 0.52
N LYS A 13 10.05 -16.03 -0.32
CA LYS A 13 10.33 -16.60 -1.66
C LYS A 13 10.77 -18.06 -1.56
N ARG A 14 11.69 -18.36 -0.65
CA ARG A 14 12.15 -19.74 -0.40
C ARG A 14 11.01 -20.65 0.06
N HIS A 15 10.18 -20.16 0.97
CA HIS A 15 9.01 -20.90 1.44
C HIS A 15 8.02 -21.19 0.31
N LEU A 16 7.71 -20.20 -0.52
CA LEU A 16 6.81 -20.34 -1.67
C LEU A 16 7.38 -21.33 -2.71
N ALA A 17 8.68 -21.26 -3.02
CA ALA A 17 9.32 -22.20 -3.91
C ALA A 17 9.24 -23.65 -3.37
N GLN A 18 9.53 -23.86 -2.09
CA GLN A 18 9.46 -25.16 -1.43
C GLN A 18 8.04 -25.75 -1.43
N THR A 19 7.00 -24.95 -1.27
CA THR A 19 5.60 -25.42 -1.34
C THR A 19 5.24 -25.92 -2.73
N VAL A 20 5.70 -25.23 -3.78
CA VAL A 20 5.49 -25.66 -5.17
C VAL A 20 6.26 -26.93 -5.47
N ASP A 21 7.55 -27.00 -5.10
CA ASP A 21 8.41 -28.16 -5.38
C ASP A 21 7.95 -29.41 -4.61
N ALA A 22 7.33 -29.23 -3.44
CA ALA A 22 6.72 -30.30 -2.66
C ALA A 22 5.32 -30.72 -3.15
N GLY A 23 4.76 -30.06 -4.18
CA GLY A 23 3.41 -30.28 -4.67
C GLY A 23 2.29 -29.91 -3.68
N ARG A 24 2.59 -29.06 -2.70
CA ARG A 24 1.67 -28.64 -1.64
C ARG A 24 1.11 -27.23 -1.89
N VAL A 25 0.58 -27.01 -3.09
CA VAL A 25 -0.02 -25.72 -3.47
C VAL A 25 -1.46 -25.68 -2.99
N SER A 26 -1.78 -24.75 -2.09
CA SER A 26 -3.17 -24.50 -1.68
C SER A 26 -3.96 -23.94 -2.87
N HIS A 27 -5.19 -24.40 -3.07
CA HIS A 27 -6.06 -23.96 -4.15
C HIS A 27 -6.50 -22.50 -4.04
N ALA A 28 -6.49 -21.92 -2.84
CA ALA A 28 -6.85 -20.54 -2.59
C ALA A 28 -5.85 -19.91 -1.61
N GLN A 29 -5.20 -18.83 -2.03
CA GLN A 29 -4.19 -18.13 -1.27
C GLN A 29 -4.53 -16.63 -1.21
N LEU A 30 -4.34 -16.03 -0.03
CA LEU A 30 -4.54 -14.61 0.23
C LEU A 30 -3.19 -13.97 0.55
N PHE A 31 -2.63 -13.27 -0.42
CA PHE A 31 -1.43 -12.47 -0.24
C PHE A 31 -1.80 -11.13 0.41
N THR A 32 -1.31 -10.87 1.61
CA THR A 32 -1.61 -9.66 2.38
C THR A 32 -0.39 -8.79 2.56
N GLY A 33 -0.52 -7.50 2.31
CA GLY A 33 0.55 -6.52 2.47
C GLY A 33 0.35 -5.29 1.58
N ALA A 34 1.00 -4.18 1.91
CA ALA A 34 0.94 -2.97 1.10
C ALA A 34 1.56 -3.18 -0.30
N SER A 35 1.13 -2.37 -1.27
CA SER A 35 1.67 -2.41 -2.64
C SER A 35 3.18 -2.22 -2.68
N GLY A 36 3.72 -1.34 -1.85
CA GLY A 36 5.16 -1.08 -1.77
C GLY A 36 5.98 -2.21 -1.15
N PHE A 37 5.35 -3.22 -0.52
CA PHE A 37 6.05 -4.42 -0.05
C PHE A 37 6.28 -5.43 -1.18
N GLY A 38 5.72 -5.17 -2.37
CA GLY A 38 5.84 -6.03 -3.55
C GLY A 38 4.84 -7.18 -3.59
N THR A 39 3.70 -7.05 -2.92
CA THR A 39 2.69 -8.10 -2.77
C THR A 39 2.18 -8.60 -4.12
N LEU A 40 1.80 -7.69 -5.03
CA LEU A 40 1.35 -8.05 -6.39
C LEU A 40 2.50 -8.64 -7.22
N ALA A 41 3.69 -8.03 -7.16
CA ALA A 41 4.87 -8.51 -7.87
C ALA A 41 5.25 -9.94 -7.44
N LEU A 42 5.23 -10.21 -6.14
CA LEU A 42 5.50 -11.53 -5.56
C LEU A 42 4.44 -12.56 -5.98
N ALA A 43 3.16 -12.19 -5.99
CA ALA A 43 2.08 -13.06 -6.44
C ALA A 43 2.28 -13.48 -7.91
N VAL A 44 2.65 -12.55 -8.80
CA VAL A 44 2.94 -12.85 -10.20
C VAL A 44 4.21 -13.72 -10.34
N ALA A 45 5.26 -13.41 -9.57
CA ALA A 45 6.48 -14.23 -9.57
C ALA A 45 6.21 -15.67 -9.09
N TYR A 46 5.34 -15.84 -8.10
CA TYR A 46 4.90 -17.14 -7.62
C TYR A 46 4.14 -17.94 -8.70
N VAL A 47 3.22 -17.29 -9.43
CA VAL A 47 2.55 -17.91 -10.58
C VAL A 47 3.55 -18.29 -11.66
N GLN A 48 4.51 -17.42 -11.96
CA GLN A 48 5.56 -17.74 -12.94
C GLN A 48 6.42 -18.92 -12.51
N TYR A 49 6.75 -19.02 -11.21
CA TYR A 49 7.47 -20.17 -10.67
C TYR A 49 6.63 -21.45 -10.80
N LEU A 50 5.34 -21.39 -10.50
CA LEU A 50 4.42 -22.53 -10.61
C LEU A 50 4.31 -23.06 -12.05
N CYS A 51 4.19 -22.16 -13.04
CA CYS A 51 4.06 -22.53 -14.45
C CYS A 51 5.40 -22.86 -15.13
N CYS A 52 6.55 -22.49 -14.52
CA CYS A 52 7.84 -22.71 -15.15
C CYS A 52 8.21 -24.18 -15.24
N ARG A 53 8.50 -24.66 -16.45
CA ARG A 53 8.92 -26.06 -16.70
C ARG A 53 10.41 -26.32 -16.38
N TYR A 54 11.21 -25.25 -16.31
CA TYR A 54 12.68 -25.33 -16.16
C TYR A 54 13.13 -24.55 -14.91
N ARG A 55 12.48 -24.84 -13.76
CA ARG A 55 12.85 -24.24 -12.47
C ARG A 55 14.29 -24.62 -12.11
N ARG A 56 15.04 -23.67 -11.59
CA ARG A 56 16.42 -23.90 -11.13
C ARG A 56 16.77 -22.96 -9.97
N ASN A 57 17.52 -23.47 -9.01
CA ASN A 57 18.00 -22.70 -7.86
C ASN A 57 16.88 -22.02 -7.06
N GLY A 58 15.70 -22.64 -6.96
CA GLY A 58 14.55 -22.07 -6.24
C GLY A 58 13.86 -20.91 -6.95
N ASP A 59 14.11 -20.73 -8.28
CA ASP A 59 13.50 -19.67 -9.08
C ASP A 59 13.03 -20.18 -10.46
N SER A 60 12.18 -19.41 -11.10
CA SER A 60 11.77 -19.66 -12.49
C SER A 60 12.90 -19.32 -13.46
N CYS A 61 12.95 -20.00 -14.61
CA CYS A 61 14.03 -19.76 -15.58
C CYS A 61 13.98 -18.37 -16.24
N GLY A 62 12.80 -17.72 -16.34
CA GLY A 62 12.60 -16.43 -16.99
C GLY A 62 12.60 -16.44 -18.53
N GLU A 63 12.91 -17.58 -19.15
CA GLU A 63 13.19 -17.67 -20.60
C GLU A 63 12.17 -18.54 -21.36
N CYS A 64 11.55 -19.53 -20.70
CA CYS A 64 10.58 -20.39 -21.38
C CYS A 64 9.32 -19.63 -21.79
N PRO A 65 8.52 -20.16 -22.73
CA PRO A 65 7.30 -19.50 -23.18
C PRO A 65 6.37 -19.11 -22.04
N ASP A 66 6.14 -20.02 -21.08
CA ASP A 66 5.27 -19.78 -19.94
C ASP A 66 5.80 -18.60 -19.09
N CYS A 67 7.11 -18.55 -18.82
CA CYS A 67 7.72 -17.44 -18.07
C CYS A 67 7.51 -16.08 -18.78
N ARG A 68 7.75 -16.02 -20.09
CA ARG A 68 7.58 -14.79 -20.87
C ARG A 68 6.13 -14.33 -20.92
N GLN A 69 5.20 -15.27 -21.06
CA GLN A 69 3.78 -14.98 -21.12
C GLN A 69 3.25 -14.53 -19.74
N ILE A 70 3.67 -15.16 -18.64
CA ILE A 70 3.29 -14.72 -17.28
C ILE A 70 3.87 -13.35 -16.98
N GLU A 71 5.13 -13.08 -17.33
CA GLU A 71 5.75 -11.77 -17.13
C GLU A 71 5.01 -10.66 -17.87
N ALA A 72 4.53 -10.95 -19.08
CA ALA A 72 3.69 -10.05 -19.86
C ALA A 72 2.21 -10.02 -19.42
N LEU A 73 1.85 -10.79 -18.37
CA LEU A 73 0.46 -11.00 -17.94
C LEU A 73 -0.46 -11.46 -19.09
N ALA A 74 0.08 -12.27 -20.02
CA ALA A 74 -0.57 -12.68 -21.25
C ALA A 74 -0.71 -14.21 -21.41
N HIS A 75 -0.41 -14.98 -20.36
CA HIS A 75 -0.56 -16.41 -20.37
C HIS A 75 -2.03 -16.82 -20.44
N PRO A 76 -2.43 -17.79 -21.31
CA PRO A 76 -3.83 -18.18 -21.51
C PRO A 76 -4.50 -18.71 -20.24
N ASP A 77 -3.75 -19.37 -19.35
CA ASP A 77 -4.24 -19.90 -18.08
C ASP A 77 -4.05 -18.93 -16.89
N LEU A 78 -3.60 -17.69 -17.11
CA LEU A 78 -3.57 -16.63 -16.12
C LEU A 78 -4.69 -15.62 -16.39
N HIS A 79 -5.66 -15.59 -15.50
CA HIS A 79 -6.76 -14.62 -15.54
C HIS A 79 -6.56 -13.58 -14.45
N LEU A 80 -6.76 -12.31 -14.82
CA LEU A 80 -6.60 -11.17 -13.93
C LEU A 80 -7.94 -10.52 -13.69
N VAL A 81 -8.17 -10.12 -12.45
CA VAL A 81 -9.32 -9.30 -12.03
C VAL A 81 -8.80 -8.19 -11.13
N PHE A 82 -9.24 -6.98 -11.40
CA PHE A 82 -8.85 -5.78 -10.66
C PHE A 82 -9.98 -4.75 -10.69
N PRO A 83 -10.01 -3.80 -9.75
CA PRO A 83 -11.10 -2.83 -9.67
C PRO A 83 -11.12 -1.89 -10.88
N VAL A 84 -12.31 -1.69 -11.44
CA VAL A 84 -12.56 -0.79 -12.56
C VAL A 84 -13.78 0.08 -12.28
N ASN A 85 -13.98 1.17 -13.03
CA ASN A 85 -15.13 2.06 -12.84
C ASN A 85 -15.77 2.45 -14.19
N LYS A 86 -17.02 2.91 -14.12
CA LYS A 86 -17.92 3.24 -15.25
C LYS A 86 -17.66 4.61 -15.89
N GLN A 87 -16.47 5.13 -15.87
CA GLN A 87 -16.23 6.46 -16.39
C GLN A 87 -16.81 6.67 -17.81
N GLY A 88 -17.73 7.62 -17.94
CA GLY A 88 -18.29 8.02 -19.23
C GLY A 88 -19.21 7.04 -19.94
N LYS A 89 -19.43 5.83 -19.42
CA LYS A 89 -20.33 4.84 -20.03
C LYS A 89 -21.77 5.02 -19.55
N LYS A 90 -22.72 4.75 -20.45
CA LYS A 90 -24.16 4.89 -20.16
C LYS A 90 -24.60 3.95 -19.04
N SER A 91 -25.62 4.37 -18.29
CA SER A 91 -26.26 3.50 -17.28
C SER A 91 -26.73 2.20 -17.94
N GLY A 92 -26.23 1.04 -17.46
CA GLY A 92 -26.55 -0.28 -18.01
C GLY A 92 -25.40 -0.98 -18.76
N GLU A 93 -24.35 -0.30 -19.20
CA GLU A 93 -23.18 -0.95 -19.78
C GLU A 93 -22.38 -1.72 -18.73
N VAL A 94 -22.02 -2.95 -19.07
CA VAL A 94 -21.18 -3.83 -18.26
C VAL A 94 -19.74 -3.46 -18.50
N ILE A 95 -19.00 -3.23 -17.43
CA ILE A 95 -17.56 -2.97 -17.48
C ILE A 95 -16.86 -4.15 -16.83
N ARG A 96 -15.82 -4.63 -17.48
CA ARG A 96 -15.00 -5.77 -17.03
C ARG A 96 -13.55 -5.37 -16.98
N SER A 97 -12.79 -5.97 -16.07
CA SER A 97 -11.34 -5.80 -15.99
C SER A 97 -10.62 -6.16 -17.30
N ASP A 98 -11.14 -7.12 -18.06
CA ASP A 98 -10.59 -7.50 -19.37
C ASP A 98 -10.49 -6.34 -20.36
N GLU A 99 -11.41 -5.37 -20.32
CA GLU A 99 -11.41 -4.21 -21.22
C GLU A 99 -10.23 -3.27 -20.93
N PHE A 100 -9.71 -3.30 -19.69
CA PHE A 100 -8.60 -2.47 -19.24
C PHE A 100 -7.29 -3.25 -19.07
N LEU A 101 -7.28 -4.51 -19.47
CA LEU A 101 -6.11 -5.36 -19.38
C LEU A 101 -4.87 -4.79 -20.09
N PRO A 102 -4.97 -4.13 -21.27
CA PRO A 102 -3.81 -3.48 -21.89
C PRO A 102 -3.19 -2.40 -21.01
N GLN A 103 -4.01 -1.53 -20.39
CA GLN A 103 -3.55 -0.46 -19.51
C GLN A 103 -2.90 -1.04 -18.24
N PHE A 104 -3.50 -2.10 -17.67
CA PHE A 104 -2.95 -2.78 -16.49
C PHE A 104 -1.60 -3.43 -16.79
N ARG A 105 -1.46 -4.12 -17.94
CA ARG A 105 -0.20 -4.70 -18.40
C ARG A 105 0.89 -3.65 -18.58
N THR A 106 0.54 -2.51 -19.18
CA THR A 106 1.48 -1.40 -19.36
C THR A 106 1.97 -0.88 -18.01
N LEU A 107 1.05 -0.58 -17.08
CA LEU A 107 1.41 -0.12 -15.74
C LEU A 107 2.25 -1.15 -14.99
N PHE A 108 1.85 -2.43 -15.06
CA PHE A 108 2.59 -3.52 -14.43
C PHE A 108 4.02 -3.63 -14.97
N ALA A 109 4.21 -3.52 -16.28
CA ALA A 109 5.53 -3.56 -16.90
C ALA A 109 6.38 -2.33 -16.52
N GLU A 110 5.82 -1.12 -16.56
CA GLU A 110 6.49 0.13 -16.19
C GLU A 110 6.95 0.13 -14.72
N ARG A 111 6.09 -0.34 -13.82
CA ARG A 111 6.29 -0.31 -12.37
C ARG A 111 6.76 -1.65 -11.78
N ARG A 112 6.89 -2.67 -12.62
CA ARG A 112 7.29 -4.04 -12.22
C ARG A 112 6.44 -4.60 -11.07
N GLY A 113 5.13 -4.30 -11.10
CA GLY A 113 4.18 -4.73 -10.08
C GLY A 113 4.22 -3.94 -8.76
N TYR A 114 5.03 -2.88 -8.66
CA TYR A 114 5.08 -1.95 -7.54
C TYR A 114 4.35 -0.66 -7.92
N PHE A 115 3.07 -0.59 -7.69
CA PHE A 115 2.24 0.60 -7.90
C PHE A 115 1.06 0.58 -6.94
N SER A 116 0.63 1.78 -6.55
CA SER A 116 -0.50 1.95 -5.63
C SER A 116 -1.84 1.82 -6.34
N PRO A 117 -2.94 1.55 -5.60
CA PRO A 117 -4.30 1.64 -6.13
C PRO A 117 -4.59 3.00 -6.77
N GLN A 118 -4.02 4.09 -6.22
CA GLN A 118 -4.20 5.44 -6.75
C GLN A 118 -3.54 5.59 -8.13
N GLU A 119 -2.31 5.12 -8.32
CA GLU A 119 -1.66 5.13 -9.65
C GLU A 119 -2.48 4.37 -10.70
N TRP A 120 -3.12 3.27 -10.30
CA TRP A 120 -4.05 2.56 -11.17
C TRP A 120 -5.28 3.39 -11.52
N TYR A 121 -5.91 4.03 -10.54
CA TYR A 121 -7.08 4.88 -10.77
C TYR A 121 -6.75 6.12 -11.59
N ASP A 122 -5.57 6.69 -11.41
CA ASP A 122 -5.07 7.80 -12.23
C ASP A 122 -4.86 7.37 -13.69
N ARG A 123 -4.35 6.15 -13.91
CA ARG A 123 -4.19 5.58 -15.26
C ARG A 123 -5.54 5.36 -15.95
N LEU A 124 -6.59 5.08 -15.18
CA LEU A 124 -7.96 4.98 -15.68
C LEU A 124 -8.65 6.33 -15.86
N ASP A 125 -8.00 7.44 -15.53
CA ASP A 125 -8.54 8.80 -15.55
C ASP A 125 -9.82 8.96 -14.69
N LEU A 126 -9.90 8.23 -13.57
CA LEU A 126 -11.08 8.22 -12.68
C LEU A 126 -11.24 9.51 -11.86
N GLY A 127 -10.26 10.41 -11.89
CA GLY A 127 -10.24 11.59 -11.03
C GLY A 127 -10.14 11.22 -9.53
N LYS A 128 -10.04 12.24 -8.68
CA LYS A 128 -9.78 12.04 -7.23
C LYS A 128 -10.97 11.49 -6.43
N THR A 129 -12.18 11.47 -6.99
CA THR A 129 -13.42 11.14 -6.26
C THR A 129 -13.98 9.76 -6.56
N LEU A 130 -13.63 9.17 -7.69
CA LEU A 130 -14.16 7.87 -8.12
C LEU A 130 -13.19 6.75 -7.76
N LYS A 131 -13.70 5.74 -7.04
CA LYS A 131 -12.96 4.51 -6.73
C LYS A 131 -13.34 3.40 -7.70
N GLY A 132 -12.39 2.55 -8.04
CA GLY A 132 -12.65 1.31 -8.76
C GLY A 132 -13.41 0.31 -7.88
N MET A 133 -14.16 -0.58 -8.50
CA MET A 133 -14.93 -1.64 -7.85
C MET A 133 -14.89 -2.91 -8.68
N ILE A 134 -14.88 -4.06 -8.03
CA ILE A 134 -15.10 -5.37 -8.66
C ILE A 134 -16.57 -5.72 -8.49
N ALA A 135 -17.33 -5.68 -9.58
CA ALA A 135 -18.78 -5.88 -9.56
C ALA A 135 -19.18 -7.36 -9.67
N ALA A 136 -20.42 -7.69 -9.31
CA ALA A 136 -20.96 -9.05 -9.36
C ALA A 136 -20.85 -9.75 -10.72
N ARG A 137 -20.92 -8.99 -11.81
CA ARG A 137 -20.75 -9.52 -13.17
C ARG A 137 -19.31 -9.94 -13.50
N GLU A 138 -18.33 -9.35 -12.82
CA GLU A 138 -16.95 -9.82 -12.87
C GLU A 138 -16.83 -11.21 -12.23
N ALA A 139 -17.52 -11.44 -11.12
CA ALA A 139 -17.57 -12.76 -10.48
C ALA A 139 -18.18 -13.83 -11.40
N ASP A 140 -19.25 -13.50 -12.16
CA ASP A 140 -19.82 -14.43 -13.15
C ASP A 140 -18.79 -14.79 -14.24
N GLU A 141 -17.98 -13.82 -14.68
CA GLU A 141 -16.92 -14.04 -15.66
C GLU A 141 -15.78 -14.89 -15.08
N ILE A 142 -15.40 -14.68 -13.81
CA ILE A 142 -14.46 -15.53 -13.09
C ILE A 142 -14.91 -16.98 -13.13
N ILE A 143 -16.17 -17.23 -12.74
CA ILE A 143 -16.78 -18.56 -12.74
C ILE A 143 -16.71 -19.18 -14.14
N ARG A 144 -17.09 -18.42 -15.16
CA ARG A 144 -17.07 -18.88 -16.53
C ARG A 144 -15.66 -19.26 -17.01
N LYS A 145 -14.67 -18.40 -16.80
CA LYS A 145 -13.27 -18.65 -17.19
C LYS A 145 -12.70 -19.89 -16.52
N LEU A 146 -12.99 -20.08 -15.26
CA LEU A 146 -12.49 -21.21 -14.49
C LEU A 146 -13.19 -22.54 -14.78
N SER A 147 -14.41 -22.52 -15.36
CA SER A 147 -15.12 -23.75 -15.76
C SER A 147 -14.47 -24.46 -16.94
N PHE A 148 -13.65 -23.77 -17.76
CA PHE A 148 -12.92 -24.42 -18.86
C PHE A 148 -11.69 -25.17 -18.33
N LYS A 149 -11.21 -26.17 -19.07
CA LYS A 149 -9.94 -26.87 -18.75
C LYS A 149 -8.75 -25.92 -18.97
N SER A 150 -7.64 -26.14 -18.24
CA SER A 150 -6.38 -25.45 -18.51
C SER A 150 -5.93 -25.71 -19.94
N PHE A 151 -5.30 -24.73 -20.57
CA PHE A 151 -4.89 -24.78 -21.96
C PHE A 151 -3.45 -25.28 -22.13
N GLU A 152 -2.51 -24.72 -21.38
CA GLU A 152 -1.07 -25.03 -21.49
C GLU A 152 -0.42 -25.36 -20.15
N ALA A 153 -0.86 -24.74 -19.05
CA ALA A 153 -0.28 -24.92 -17.72
C ALA A 153 -0.94 -26.06 -16.94
N ASP A 154 -0.20 -26.57 -15.93
CA ASP A 154 -0.74 -27.54 -14.98
C ASP A 154 -1.84 -26.95 -14.10
N TYR A 155 -1.86 -25.64 -13.90
CA TYR A 155 -2.84 -24.92 -13.10
C TYR A 155 -3.45 -23.76 -13.88
N LYS A 156 -4.76 -23.59 -13.77
CA LYS A 156 -5.41 -22.33 -14.10
C LYS A 156 -5.30 -21.41 -12.91
N THR A 157 -4.85 -20.21 -13.13
CA THR A 157 -4.67 -19.22 -12.07
C THR A 157 -5.64 -18.05 -12.25
N MET A 158 -6.40 -17.76 -11.23
CA MET A 158 -7.17 -16.52 -11.10
C MET A 158 -6.49 -15.62 -10.08
N LEU A 159 -5.91 -14.51 -10.53
CA LEU A 159 -5.32 -13.49 -9.69
C LEU A 159 -6.29 -12.32 -9.56
N VAL A 160 -6.75 -12.06 -8.35
CA VAL A 160 -7.64 -10.95 -8.02
C VAL A 160 -6.87 -9.92 -7.21
N TRP A 161 -6.64 -8.76 -7.80
CA TRP A 161 -5.99 -7.65 -7.11
C TRP A 161 -7.03 -6.73 -6.48
N LEU A 162 -6.82 -6.38 -5.20
CA LEU A 162 -7.71 -5.60 -4.34
C LEU A 162 -9.12 -6.22 -4.18
N PRO A 163 -9.21 -7.48 -3.72
CA PRO A 163 -10.49 -8.16 -3.52
C PRO A 163 -11.40 -7.45 -2.51
N GLU A 164 -10.86 -6.61 -1.62
CA GLU A 164 -11.61 -5.74 -0.71
C GLU A 164 -12.45 -4.66 -1.41
N THR A 165 -12.27 -4.49 -2.72
CA THR A 165 -13.10 -3.61 -3.55
C THR A 165 -14.30 -4.33 -4.18
N MET A 166 -14.46 -5.62 -3.95
CA MET A 166 -15.65 -6.36 -4.36
C MET A 166 -16.89 -5.83 -3.67
N ASN A 167 -17.98 -5.71 -4.43
CA ASN A 167 -19.28 -5.55 -3.79
C ASN A 167 -19.72 -6.86 -3.13
N GLU A 168 -20.66 -6.79 -2.20
CA GLU A 168 -21.11 -7.94 -1.42
C GLU A 168 -21.62 -9.09 -2.31
N GLU A 169 -22.31 -8.79 -3.40
CA GLU A 169 -22.79 -9.79 -4.36
C GLU A 169 -21.64 -10.51 -5.06
N ALA A 170 -20.59 -9.80 -5.50
CA ALA A 170 -19.41 -10.39 -6.12
C ALA A 170 -18.66 -11.29 -5.13
N ALA A 171 -18.45 -10.79 -3.91
CA ALA A 171 -17.78 -11.53 -2.85
C ALA A 171 -18.52 -12.84 -2.51
N ASN A 172 -19.84 -12.81 -2.38
CA ASN A 172 -20.64 -14.01 -2.11
C ASN A 172 -20.62 -15.02 -3.27
N LYS A 173 -20.59 -14.56 -4.53
CA LYS A 173 -20.52 -15.47 -5.69
C LYS A 173 -19.23 -16.28 -5.74
N ILE A 174 -18.10 -15.71 -5.34
CA ILE A 174 -16.82 -16.44 -5.38
C ILE A 174 -16.67 -17.46 -4.26
N LEU A 175 -17.45 -17.36 -3.16
CA LEU A 175 -17.35 -18.28 -2.02
C LEU A 175 -17.54 -19.74 -2.45
N LYS A 176 -18.51 -20.01 -3.34
CA LYS A 176 -18.77 -21.37 -3.82
C LYS A 176 -17.56 -21.99 -4.50
N ILE A 177 -16.80 -21.21 -5.25
CA ILE A 177 -15.61 -21.70 -5.96
C ILE A 177 -14.42 -21.85 -5.02
N LEU A 178 -14.34 -20.99 -3.98
CA LEU A 178 -13.33 -21.14 -2.94
C LEU A 178 -13.55 -22.37 -2.07
N GLU A 179 -14.81 -22.81 -1.91
CA GLU A 179 -15.16 -24.04 -1.19
C GLU A 179 -14.93 -25.29 -2.03
N GLU A 180 -15.38 -25.28 -3.29
CA GLU A 180 -15.34 -26.42 -4.20
C GLU A 180 -14.66 -26.01 -5.52
N PRO A 181 -13.33 -25.86 -5.52
CA PRO A 181 -12.59 -25.45 -6.70
C PRO A 181 -12.60 -26.53 -7.78
N TRP A 182 -12.61 -26.11 -9.04
CA TRP A 182 -12.33 -27.06 -10.13
C TRP A 182 -10.91 -27.63 -10.01
N GLU A 183 -10.70 -28.83 -10.52
CA GLU A 183 -9.40 -29.46 -10.52
C GLU A 183 -8.31 -28.52 -11.11
N ARG A 184 -7.15 -28.49 -10.47
CA ARG A 184 -5.99 -27.69 -10.88
C ARG A 184 -6.29 -26.20 -11.06
N THR A 185 -7.14 -25.66 -10.21
CA THR A 185 -7.43 -24.23 -10.15
C THR A 185 -6.73 -23.61 -8.94
N LEU A 186 -6.06 -22.48 -9.17
CA LEU A 186 -5.42 -21.69 -8.13
C LEU A 186 -6.05 -20.29 -8.08
N PHE A 187 -6.58 -19.94 -6.93
CA PHE A 187 -6.98 -18.57 -6.61
C PHE A 187 -5.88 -17.85 -5.86
N ILE A 188 -5.51 -16.69 -6.32
CA ILE A 188 -4.61 -15.77 -5.61
C ILE A 188 -5.36 -14.45 -5.42
N LEU A 189 -5.66 -14.12 -4.18
CA LEU A 189 -6.21 -12.84 -3.78
C LEU A 189 -5.06 -11.97 -3.26
N VAL A 190 -4.89 -10.76 -3.77
CA VAL A 190 -3.85 -9.82 -3.37
C VAL A 190 -4.51 -8.61 -2.73
N SER A 191 -4.44 -8.50 -1.40
CA SER A 191 -5.16 -7.52 -0.59
C SER A 191 -4.22 -6.62 0.21
N GLU A 192 -4.53 -5.33 0.25
CA GLU A 192 -3.90 -4.37 1.17
C GLU A 192 -4.65 -4.25 2.50
N HIS A 193 -5.96 -4.56 2.48
CA HIS A 193 -6.87 -4.41 3.61
C HIS A 193 -7.65 -5.71 3.88
N PRO A 194 -7.01 -6.77 4.39
CA PRO A 194 -7.67 -8.04 4.65
C PRO A 194 -8.80 -7.92 5.69
N ASP A 195 -8.74 -6.91 6.55
CA ASP A 195 -9.78 -6.54 7.53
C ASP A 195 -11.11 -6.13 6.88
N ARG A 196 -11.10 -5.73 5.60
CA ARG A 196 -12.30 -5.36 4.82
C ARG A 196 -12.89 -6.51 4.02
N LEU A 197 -12.22 -7.65 3.97
CA LEU A 197 -12.73 -8.84 3.33
C LEU A 197 -13.78 -9.50 4.20
N LEU A 198 -14.71 -10.20 3.55
CA LEU A 198 -15.67 -11.04 4.28
C LEU A 198 -14.90 -12.12 5.07
N PRO A 199 -15.20 -12.32 6.36
CA PRO A 199 -14.55 -13.38 7.16
C PRO A 199 -14.67 -14.77 6.52
N THR A 200 -15.74 -14.99 5.75
CA THR A 200 -15.98 -16.21 4.99
C THR A 200 -14.98 -16.43 3.84
N ILE A 201 -14.43 -15.38 3.23
CA ILE A 201 -13.36 -15.48 2.24
C ILE A 201 -12.03 -15.79 2.95
N VAL A 202 -11.71 -15.03 4.01
CA VAL A 202 -10.46 -15.20 4.76
C VAL A 202 -10.35 -16.63 5.31
N SER A 203 -11.43 -17.18 5.87
CA SER A 203 -11.43 -18.55 6.45
C SER A 203 -11.24 -19.68 5.42
N ARG A 204 -11.41 -19.40 4.12
CA ARG A 204 -11.26 -20.37 3.03
C ARG A 204 -9.97 -20.19 2.22
N THR A 205 -9.16 -19.22 2.60
CA THR A 205 -7.89 -18.92 1.93
C THR A 205 -6.72 -19.17 2.87
N GLN A 206 -5.61 -19.65 2.33
CA GLN A 206 -4.35 -19.72 3.05
C GLN A 206 -3.70 -18.34 2.99
N GLU A 207 -3.55 -17.71 4.13
CA GLU A 207 -2.89 -16.40 4.21
C GLU A 207 -1.37 -16.52 3.97
N VAL A 208 -0.88 -15.62 3.11
CA VAL A 208 0.54 -15.39 2.81
C VAL A 208 0.84 -13.94 3.14
N CYS A 209 1.28 -13.69 4.37
CA CYS A 209 1.64 -12.34 4.80
C CYS A 209 2.95 -11.92 4.15
N VAL A 210 2.93 -10.84 3.37
CA VAL A 210 4.11 -10.21 2.77
C VAL A 210 4.60 -9.12 3.73
N PRO A 211 5.71 -9.36 4.44
CA PRO A 211 6.17 -8.43 5.45
C PRO A 211 6.79 -7.18 4.82
N ARG A 212 7.03 -6.17 5.64
CA ARG A 212 7.80 -4.99 5.29
C ARG A 212 9.18 -5.39 4.80
N ILE A 213 9.69 -4.66 3.80
CA ILE A 213 11.05 -4.87 3.30
C ILE A 213 12.03 -4.40 4.39
N ALA A 214 13.06 -5.22 4.66
CA ALA A 214 14.05 -4.90 5.68
C ALA A 214 14.78 -3.59 5.36
N PRO A 215 15.07 -2.74 6.38
CA PRO A 215 15.71 -1.45 6.16
C PRO A 215 17.05 -1.54 5.42
N GLU A 216 17.83 -2.58 5.67
CA GLU A 216 19.13 -2.80 5.01
C GLU A 216 18.99 -3.07 3.50
N VAL A 217 17.85 -3.65 3.10
CA VAL A 217 17.52 -3.89 1.69
C VAL A 217 17.12 -2.57 1.03
N LEU A 218 16.29 -1.77 1.71
CA LEU A 218 15.89 -0.44 1.22
C LEU A 218 17.07 0.54 1.17
N GLU A 219 18.02 0.45 2.11
CA GLU A 219 19.26 1.25 2.07
C GLU A 219 20.07 0.94 0.81
N ARG A 220 20.25 -0.34 0.47
CA ARG A 220 20.90 -0.76 -0.78
C ARG A 220 20.14 -0.30 -2.02
N GLU A 221 18.84 -0.34 -1.97
CA GLU A 221 17.99 0.14 -3.07
C GLU A 221 18.07 1.65 -3.25
N ALA A 222 18.18 2.43 -2.15
CA ALA A 222 18.42 3.88 -2.20
C ALA A 222 19.76 4.20 -2.90
N PHE A 223 20.83 3.46 -2.58
CA PHE A 223 22.11 3.59 -3.28
C PHE A 223 21.99 3.26 -4.76
N ALA A 224 21.29 2.18 -5.11
CA ALA A 224 21.07 1.78 -6.51
C ALA A 224 20.29 2.86 -7.30
N ARG A 225 19.45 3.64 -6.63
CA ARG A 225 18.70 4.78 -7.19
C ARG A 225 19.46 6.10 -7.17
N GLY A 226 20.75 6.11 -6.77
CA GLY A 226 21.65 7.25 -6.88
C GLY A 226 21.82 8.11 -5.63
N VAL A 227 21.29 7.71 -4.48
CA VAL A 227 21.57 8.40 -3.20
C VAL A 227 23.02 8.13 -2.81
N ALA A 228 23.86 9.17 -2.81
CA ALA A 228 25.30 9.02 -2.59
C ALA A 228 25.70 9.04 -1.09
N ASP A 229 24.93 9.74 -0.26
CA ASP A 229 25.23 9.88 1.19
C ASP A 229 24.68 8.67 1.96
N PRO A 230 25.55 7.88 2.66
CA PRO A 230 25.13 6.74 3.47
C PRO A 230 24.14 7.08 4.57
N LEU A 231 24.29 8.23 5.21
CA LEU A 231 23.38 8.66 6.27
C LEU A 231 21.99 8.97 5.69
N GLN A 232 21.97 9.66 4.54
CA GLN A 232 20.72 9.96 3.84
C GLN A 232 20.04 8.68 3.36
N ALA A 233 20.76 7.74 2.74
CA ALA A 233 20.22 6.46 2.28
C ALA A 233 19.58 5.67 3.42
N ARG A 234 20.29 5.58 4.56
CA ARG A 234 19.79 4.92 5.77
C ARG A 234 18.53 5.59 6.31
N ASN A 235 18.52 6.92 6.38
CA ASN A 235 17.36 7.66 6.88
C ASN A 235 16.15 7.51 5.97
N MET A 236 16.34 7.60 4.64
CA MET A 236 15.30 7.36 3.65
C MET A 236 14.75 5.93 3.75
N ALA A 237 15.60 4.91 3.89
CA ALA A 237 15.19 3.52 4.05
C ALA A 237 14.33 3.31 5.31
N ARG A 238 14.65 3.98 6.39
CA ARG A 238 13.89 3.93 7.64
C ARG A 238 12.56 4.68 7.56
N LEU A 239 12.54 5.84 6.89
CA LEU A 239 11.31 6.59 6.66
C LEU A 239 10.34 5.85 5.75
N ALA A 240 10.87 5.17 4.75
CA ALA A 240 10.07 4.35 3.85
C ALA A 240 9.40 3.18 4.58
N ASP A 241 9.84 2.84 5.80
CA ASP A 241 9.20 1.87 6.70
C ASP A 241 8.84 0.53 6.01
N GLY A 242 9.76 0.05 5.17
CA GLY A 242 9.58 -1.19 4.43
C GLY A 242 8.82 -1.04 3.11
N ASP A 243 8.47 0.17 2.71
CA ASP A 243 7.72 0.47 1.49
C ASP A 243 8.65 1.00 0.37
N LEU A 244 8.76 0.25 -0.74
CA LEU A 244 9.61 0.59 -1.87
C LEU A 244 9.04 1.76 -2.71
N LEU A 245 7.73 1.97 -2.69
CA LEU A 245 7.09 3.10 -3.37
C LEU A 245 7.41 4.40 -2.61
N GLU A 246 7.25 4.38 -1.30
CA GLU A 246 7.61 5.52 -0.46
C GLU A 246 9.10 5.86 -0.58
N LEU A 247 9.98 4.83 -0.61
CA LEU A 247 11.41 5.05 -0.90
C LEU A 247 11.60 5.73 -2.25
N GLY A 248 10.86 5.32 -3.28
CA GLY A 248 10.89 5.95 -4.60
C GLY A 248 10.56 7.43 -4.56
N HIS A 249 9.48 7.79 -3.88
CA HIS A 249 9.05 9.18 -3.69
C HIS A 249 10.08 10.00 -2.92
N LEU A 250 10.69 9.42 -1.88
CA LEU A 250 11.75 10.06 -1.10
C LEU A 250 13.00 10.34 -1.95
N VAL A 251 13.43 9.38 -2.77
CA VAL A 251 14.61 9.51 -3.64
C VAL A 251 14.35 10.49 -4.80
N ALA A 252 13.15 10.49 -5.38
CA ALA A 252 12.77 11.41 -6.45
C ALA A 252 12.63 12.86 -5.97
N GLY A 253 12.60 13.11 -4.66
CA GLY A 253 12.32 14.44 -4.09
C GLY A 253 10.86 14.90 -4.31
N GLU A 254 10.00 14.02 -4.84
CA GLU A 254 8.60 14.35 -5.08
C GLU A 254 7.85 14.62 -3.76
N SER A 255 8.30 13.96 -2.69
CA SER A 255 7.83 14.17 -1.32
C SER A 255 8.36 15.45 -0.68
N ASP A 256 9.46 16.05 -1.18
CA ASP A 256 10.13 17.14 -0.46
C ASP A 256 9.27 18.39 -0.37
N ALA A 257 8.58 18.78 -1.44
CA ALA A 257 7.71 19.96 -1.43
C ALA A 257 6.50 19.75 -0.51
N GLN A 258 5.84 18.60 -0.61
CA GLN A 258 4.68 18.26 0.22
C GLN A 258 5.08 18.03 1.69
N ARG A 259 6.19 17.34 1.93
CA ARG A 259 6.74 17.17 3.29
C ARG A 259 7.13 18.50 3.90
N LYS A 260 7.72 19.40 3.12
CA LYS A 260 8.06 20.74 3.57
C LYS A 260 6.79 21.51 3.93
N GLU A 261 5.75 21.46 3.09
CA GLU A 261 4.45 22.07 3.40
C GLU A 261 3.85 21.51 4.69
N HIS A 262 3.84 20.18 4.87
CA HIS A 262 3.38 19.52 6.09
C HIS A 262 4.24 19.91 7.31
N PHE A 263 5.55 19.98 7.13
CA PHE A 263 6.47 20.42 8.18
C PHE A 263 6.24 21.87 8.58
N ASP A 264 6.08 22.77 7.60
CA ASP A 264 5.79 24.17 7.86
C ASP A 264 4.44 24.37 8.57
N LEU A 265 3.42 23.60 8.17
CA LEU A 265 2.11 23.56 8.86
C LEU A 265 2.26 23.07 10.31
N PHE A 266 3.04 22.00 10.52
CA PHE A 266 3.32 21.48 11.87
C PHE A 266 4.05 22.51 12.73
N CYS A 267 5.12 23.12 12.22
CA CYS A 267 5.87 24.16 12.92
C CYS A 267 4.99 25.35 13.27
N SER A 268 4.13 25.77 12.37
CA SER A 268 3.16 26.86 12.61
C SER A 268 2.18 26.49 13.71
N LEU A 269 1.56 25.32 13.65
CA LEU A 269 0.66 24.82 14.69
C LEU A 269 1.33 24.82 16.08
N MET A 270 2.55 24.27 16.19
CA MET A 270 3.26 24.20 17.47
C MET A 270 3.60 25.59 18.02
N ARG A 271 4.05 26.52 17.16
CA ARG A 271 4.33 27.91 17.56
C ARG A 271 3.08 28.67 18.01
N LEU A 272 1.96 28.53 17.29
CA LEU A 272 0.69 29.18 17.65
C LEU A 272 0.14 28.60 18.95
N SER A 273 0.22 27.28 19.13
CA SER A 273 -0.20 26.58 20.33
C SER A 273 0.58 27.04 21.56
N TYR A 274 1.90 27.14 21.45
CA TYR A 274 2.76 27.61 22.53
C TYR A 274 2.48 29.07 22.95
N ASN A 275 2.14 29.95 21.96
CA ASN A 275 1.93 31.37 22.18
C ASN A 275 0.47 31.76 22.49
N ASP A 276 -0.44 30.82 22.72
CA ASP A 276 -1.89 31.06 23.01
C ASP A 276 -2.65 31.86 21.94
N LYS A 277 -2.25 31.72 20.71
CA LYS A 277 -2.85 32.51 19.62
C LYS A 277 -4.10 31.81 19.06
N HIS A 278 -5.14 31.69 19.90
CA HIS A 278 -6.36 30.93 19.56
C HIS A 278 -7.05 31.39 18.28
N LEU A 279 -7.09 32.69 18.00
CA LEU A 279 -7.69 33.20 16.75
C LEU A 279 -6.86 32.80 15.52
N GLU A 280 -5.53 32.84 15.63
CA GLU A 280 -4.64 32.43 14.57
C GLU A 280 -4.69 30.90 14.37
N LEU A 281 -4.97 30.10 15.43
CA LEU A 281 -5.19 28.65 15.31
C LEU A 281 -6.46 28.31 14.52
N VAL A 282 -7.51 29.13 14.61
CA VAL A 282 -8.72 28.96 13.78
C VAL A 282 -8.39 29.22 12.30
N THR A 283 -7.66 30.29 12.00
CA THR A 283 -7.21 30.56 10.62
C THR A 283 -6.31 29.45 10.10
N TRP A 284 -5.38 28.96 10.92
CA TRP A 284 -4.54 27.80 10.58
C TRP A 284 -5.39 26.56 10.23
N ALA A 285 -6.45 26.31 10.99
CA ALA A 285 -7.35 25.18 10.74
C ALA A 285 -8.15 25.35 9.43
N GLU A 286 -8.53 26.58 9.07
CA GLU A 286 -9.16 26.90 7.79
C GLU A 286 -8.18 26.63 6.62
N ASP A 287 -6.92 27.04 6.74
CA ASP A 287 -5.88 26.79 5.73
C ASP A 287 -5.63 25.28 5.57
N ALA A 288 -5.46 24.56 6.67
CA ALA A 288 -5.28 23.09 6.65
C ALA A 288 -6.50 22.37 6.04
N ALA A 289 -7.70 22.91 6.21
CA ALA A 289 -8.92 22.36 5.63
C ALA A 289 -9.02 22.53 4.10
N GLN A 290 -8.26 23.46 3.49
CA GLN A 290 -8.19 23.62 2.02
C GLN A 290 -7.39 22.52 1.33
N LEU A 291 -6.54 21.80 2.05
CA LEU A 291 -5.81 20.66 1.52
C LEU A 291 -6.77 19.57 1.03
N SER A 292 -6.36 18.80 0.03
CA SER A 292 -7.10 17.60 -0.36
C SER A 292 -7.16 16.59 0.80
N ARG A 293 -8.18 15.72 0.82
CA ARG A 293 -8.30 14.72 1.90
C ARG A 293 -7.09 13.82 2.04
N GLU A 294 -6.43 13.53 0.95
CA GLU A 294 -5.19 12.75 0.94
C GLU A 294 -4.05 13.53 1.60
N GLN A 295 -3.88 14.79 1.25
CA GLN A 295 -2.89 15.68 1.88
C GLN A 295 -3.20 15.91 3.37
N GLN A 296 -4.47 16.06 3.75
CA GLN A 296 -4.89 16.16 5.17
C GLN A 296 -4.45 14.93 5.98
N ARG A 297 -4.69 13.73 5.43
CA ARG A 297 -4.25 12.48 6.08
C ARG A 297 -2.72 12.34 6.08
N GLY A 298 -2.07 12.75 5.00
CA GLY A 298 -0.61 12.83 4.91
C GLY A 298 -0.03 13.74 5.99
N PHE A 299 -0.57 14.94 6.14
CA PHE A 299 -0.16 15.88 7.19
C PHE A 299 -0.31 15.30 8.60
N LEU A 300 -1.44 14.66 8.91
CA LEU A 300 -1.67 14.05 10.23
C LEU A 300 -0.67 12.91 10.50
N ARG A 301 -0.35 12.09 9.50
CA ARG A 301 0.67 11.05 9.60
C ARG A 301 2.08 11.63 9.87
N ASP A 302 2.44 12.69 9.14
CA ASP A 302 3.73 13.37 9.32
C ASP A 302 3.80 14.08 10.68
N ALA A 303 2.71 14.68 11.15
CA ALA A 303 2.62 15.27 12.48
C ALA A 303 2.82 14.22 13.59
N ALA A 304 2.21 13.05 13.47
CA ALA A 304 2.41 11.94 14.40
C ALA A 304 3.88 11.50 14.44
N ARG A 305 4.52 11.38 13.27
CA ARG A 305 5.94 11.08 13.15
C ARG A 305 6.80 12.13 13.86
N LEU A 306 6.59 13.40 13.58
CA LEU A 306 7.39 14.49 14.17
C LEU A 306 7.22 14.56 15.70
N LEU A 307 6.02 14.32 16.23
CA LEU A 307 5.79 14.22 17.67
C LEU A 307 6.54 13.03 18.29
N ARG A 308 6.44 11.84 17.67
CA ARG A 308 7.17 10.66 18.13
C ARG A 308 8.68 10.90 18.13
N GLU A 309 9.23 11.45 17.06
CA GLU A 309 10.65 11.78 16.96
C GLU A 309 11.08 12.81 18.03
N SER A 310 10.26 13.83 18.26
CA SER A 310 10.51 14.83 19.32
C SER A 310 10.52 14.19 20.70
N TYR A 311 9.61 13.23 20.96
CA TYR A 311 9.60 12.45 22.21
C TYR A 311 10.85 11.58 22.37
N MET A 312 11.31 10.91 21.29
CA MET A 312 12.53 10.11 21.32
C MET A 312 13.76 10.98 21.63
N LEU A 313 13.84 12.18 21.06
CA LEU A 313 14.89 13.16 21.39
C LEU A 313 14.80 13.61 22.84
N HIS A 314 13.59 13.83 23.38
CA HIS A 314 13.37 14.16 24.80
C HIS A 314 13.86 13.05 25.73
N ALA A 315 13.55 11.80 25.38
CA ALA A 315 13.98 10.61 26.12
C ALA A 315 15.49 10.31 26.00
N GLY A 316 16.23 11.09 25.18
CA GLY A 316 17.66 10.88 24.96
C GLY A 316 18.02 9.73 24.03
N ILE A 317 17.03 9.12 23.37
CA ILE A 317 17.21 7.95 22.49
C ILE A 317 17.43 8.42 21.04
N ARG A 318 18.63 8.95 20.77
CA ARG A 318 18.98 9.48 19.44
C ARG A 318 19.20 8.42 18.38
N GLU A 319 19.51 7.20 18.77
CA GLU A 319 19.85 6.08 17.88
C GLU A 319 18.67 5.64 17.00
N ILE A 320 17.44 5.90 17.43
CA ILE A 320 16.21 5.57 16.72
C ILE A 320 15.49 6.82 16.19
N SER A 321 16.11 7.98 16.24
CA SER A 321 15.62 9.21 15.60
C SER A 321 16.08 9.27 14.15
N TYR A 322 15.16 9.55 13.25
CA TYR A 322 15.36 9.51 11.79
C TYR A 322 15.28 10.89 11.15
N LEU A 323 15.45 11.93 11.95
CA LEU A 323 15.39 13.31 11.52
C LEU A 323 16.73 13.78 10.94
N TRP A 324 16.68 14.67 9.96
CA TRP A 324 17.83 15.39 9.45
C TRP A 324 17.47 16.83 9.07
N GLY A 325 18.48 17.66 8.81
CA GLY A 325 18.28 19.04 8.32
C GLY A 325 17.40 19.88 9.23
N GLU A 326 16.43 20.54 8.65
CA GLU A 326 15.51 21.47 9.33
C GLU A 326 14.59 20.77 10.33
N GLU A 327 14.14 19.54 10.02
CA GLU A 327 13.31 18.73 10.92
C GLU A 327 14.05 18.44 12.22
N LEU A 328 15.33 18.01 12.12
CA LEU A 328 16.15 17.72 13.30
C LEU A 328 16.38 18.98 14.15
N ALA A 329 16.67 20.11 13.50
CA ALA A 329 16.90 21.37 14.20
C ALA A 329 15.67 21.85 14.96
N PHE A 330 14.48 21.73 14.35
CA PHE A 330 13.22 22.08 14.98
C PHE A 330 12.86 21.11 16.11
N CYS A 331 12.83 19.80 15.83
CA CYS A 331 12.43 18.78 16.82
C CYS A 331 13.36 18.74 18.02
N THR A 332 14.66 19.03 17.84
CA THR A 332 15.59 19.18 18.98
C THR A 332 15.20 20.31 19.93
N LYS A 333 14.75 21.45 19.36
CA LYS A 333 14.28 22.60 20.16
C LYS A 333 12.88 22.36 20.74
N PHE A 334 12.08 21.56 20.06
CA PHE A 334 10.71 21.25 20.46
C PHE A 334 10.63 20.07 21.43
N ALA A 335 11.61 19.18 21.46
CA ALA A 335 11.67 18.00 22.32
C ALA A 335 11.34 18.28 23.81
N PRO A 336 11.79 19.38 24.45
CA PRO A 336 11.42 19.66 25.86
C PRO A 336 9.91 19.82 26.09
N PHE A 337 9.12 20.08 25.06
CA PHE A 337 7.67 20.26 25.13
C PHE A 337 6.87 18.98 24.87
N VAL A 338 7.54 17.84 24.64
CA VAL A 338 6.89 16.55 24.36
C VAL A 338 7.44 15.52 25.34
N GLY A 339 6.71 15.28 26.42
CA GLY A 339 7.06 14.34 27.48
C GLY A 339 6.10 13.16 27.57
N SER A 340 6.36 12.23 28.53
CA SER A 340 5.49 11.08 28.77
C SER A 340 4.06 11.46 29.19
N GLN A 341 3.86 12.69 29.67
CA GLN A 341 2.55 13.16 30.13
C GLN A 341 1.61 13.55 29.00
N ASN A 342 2.12 14.00 27.84
CA ASN A 342 1.32 14.53 26.76
C ASN A 342 1.46 13.79 25.42
N ILE A 343 2.46 12.93 25.25
CA ILE A 343 2.67 12.23 23.96
C ILE A 343 1.48 11.32 23.61
N GLU A 344 0.96 10.52 24.56
CA GLU A 344 -0.16 9.62 24.29
C GLU A 344 -1.45 10.40 23.94
N PRO A 345 -1.88 11.43 24.70
CA PRO A 345 -3.01 12.26 24.29
C PRO A 345 -2.83 12.96 22.95
N LEU A 346 -1.62 13.44 22.62
CA LEU A 346 -1.34 14.08 21.33
C LEU A 346 -1.48 13.10 20.17
N ILE A 347 -0.96 11.89 20.29
CA ILE A 347 -1.11 10.84 19.26
C ILE A 347 -2.57 10.43 19.13
N ALA A 348 -3.29 10.21 20.23
CA ALA A 348 -4.71 9.86 20.20
C ALA A 348 -5.56 10.91 19.49
N GLU A 349 -5.25 12.20 19.68
CA GLU A 349 -5.95 13.29 19.00
C GLU A 349 -5.70 13.29 17.48
N ILE A 350 -4.45 13.01 17.05
CA ILE A 350 -4.12 12.84 15.64
C ILE A 350 -4.87 11.66 15.02
N GLU A 351 -4.91 10.51 15.70
CA GLU A 351 -5.62 9.33 15.23
C GLU A 351 -7.13 9.59 15.10
N SER A 352 -7.71 10.29 16.09
CA SER A 352 -9.10 10.71 16.06
C SER A 352 -9.39 11.64 14.86
N ALA A 353 -8.56 12.65 14.64
CA ALA A 353 -8.70 13.55 13.50
C ALA A 353 -8.58 12.79 12.17
N SER A 354 -7.61 11.89 12.06
CA SER A 354 -7.41 11.05 10.87
C SER A 354 -8.63 10.17 10.57
N ALA A 355 -9.19 9.52 11.60
CA ALA A 355 -10.39 8.70 11.47
C ALA A 355 -11.61 9.52 11.03
N GLN A 356 -11.81 10.72 11.60
CA GLN A 356 -12.91 11.61 11.22
C GLN A 356 -12.79 12.10 9.76
N ILE A 357 -11.58 12.45 9.30
CA ILE A 357 -11.32 12.80 7.89
C ILE A 357 -11.60 11.60 6.97
N ALA A 358 -11.20 10.40 7.35
CA ALA A 358 -11.46 9.18 6.58
C ALA A 358 -12.97 8.86 6.48
N GLN A 359 -13.75 9.19 7.52
CA GLN A 359 -15.20 9.03 7.57
C GLN A 359 -15.98 10.19 6.93
N ASN A 360 -15.31 11.05 6.16
CA ASN A 360 -15.91 12.22 5.52
C ASN A 360 -16.38 13.32 6.48
N GLY A 361 -15.80 13.44 7.68
CA GLY A 361 -16.00 14.58 8.57
C GLY A 361 -15.73 15.93 7.89
N ASN A 362 -16.33 17.00 8.40
CA ASN A 362 -16.06 18.35 7.91
C ASN A 362 -14.62 18.76 8.29
N PRO A 363 -13.71 19.01 7.34
CA PRO A 363 -12.30 19.26 7.63
C PRO A 363 -12.08 20.48 8.53
N THR A 364 -12.82 21.56 8.31
CA THR A 364 -12.67 22.78 9.11
C THR A 364 -12.98 22.52 10.59
N ILE A 365 -14.07 21.79 10.87
CA ILE A 365 -14.44 21.45 12.26
C ILE A 365 -13.39 20.52 12.87
N VAL A 366 -12.95 19.50 12.12
CA VAL A 366 -11.95 18.54 12.61
C VAL A 366 -10.62 19.23 12.92
N PHE A 367 -10.09 20.05 12.01
CA PHE A 367 -8.82 20.75 12.23
C PHE A 367 -8.91 21.86 13.28
N THR A 368 -10.06 22.53 13.43
CA THR A 368 -10.27 23.51 14.51
C THR A 368 -10.24 22.81 15.87
N HIS A 369 -10.96 21.68 16.02
CA HIS A 369 -10.91 20.88 17.24
C HIS A 369 -9.50 20.39 17.54
N PHE A 370 -8.84 19.81 16.53
CA PHE A 370 -7.46 19.31 16.63
C PHE A 370 -6.49 20.40 17.09
N ALA A 371 -6.49 21.57 16.46
CA ALA A 371 -5.57 22.66 16.79
C ALA A 371 -5.76 23.18 18.23
N LEU A 372 -7.02 23.32 18.65
CA LEU A 372 -7.34 23.76 20.02
C LEU A 372 -7.01 22.71 21.07
N SER A 373 -7.21 21.41 20.76
CA SER A 373 -6.84 20.31 21.64
C SER A 373 -5.31 20.21 21.82
N VAL A 374 -4.55 20.29 20.72
CA VAL A 374 -3.08 20.32 20.74
C VAL A 374 -2.57 21.50 21.57
N SER A 375 -3.16 22.68 21.41
CA SER A 375 -2.75 23.87 22.19
C SER A 375 -2.90 23.68 23.70
N LYS A 376 -3.93 22.97 24.15
CA LYS A 376 -4.13 22.67 25.59
C LYS A 376 -3.08 21.67 26.09
N MET A 377 -2.70 20.66 25.27
CA MET A 377 -1.81 19.59 25.67
C MET A 377 -0.33 20.00 25.72
N ILE A 378 0.09 20.95 24.89
CA ILE A 378 1.49 21.42 24.86
C ILE A 378 1.86 22.30 26.06
N LYS A 379 0.88 22.90 26.71
CA LYS A 379 1.13 23.85 27.82
C LYS A 379 1.14 23.24 29.21
N HIS A 380 0.61 22.06 29.38
CA HIS A 380 0.52 21.41 30.68
C HIS A 380 1.75 20.57 31.03
N LEU A 381 2.96 21.03 30.63
CA LEU A 381 4.24 20.47 31.05
C LEU A 381 4.84 21.26 32.19
#